data_b2e20e8781a635ecc913a7b9020e8739
#
_entry.id   b2e20e8781a635ecc913a7b9020e8739
#
_cell.length_a   1.000
_cell.length_b   1.000
_cell.length_c   1.000
_cell.angle_alpha   90.00
_cell.angle_beta   90.00
_cell.angle_gamma   90.00
#
_symmetry.space_group_name_H-M   'P 1'
#
loop_
_entity.id
_entity.type
_entity.pdbx_description
1 polymer ?
#
loop_
_entity_poly.entity_id
_entity_poly.type
_entity_poly.pdbx_seq_one_letter_code
_entity_poly.pdbx_strand_id
1 'polypeptide(L)'
;VISQVTFSQIYIRTNEDRYTDWNSFVKWVKAQGGKATIANVSKEGSMERVTMKFITDATGMEIQQISFDKGAPRYGALMGGQVDALFEQPGDVKKFLDNKSFKPILTIFNERPGVFADVPTHKEMGMSFTPLLRFRGFYVHKNAPADRVEWLKWAFQRGYCEDSYQKFNESKFMTVIDSYRD
;
A
#
# COMPACT_ATOMS: atom_id res chain seq x y z
N VAL A 1 -20.94 -0.61 -4.26
CA VAL A 1 -20.04 -0.44 -5.41
C VAL A 1 -18.61 -0.26 -4.93
N ILE A 2 -17.70 -1.11 -5.34
CA ILE A 2 -16.25 -0.90 -5.19
C ILE A 2 -15.78 -0.08 -6.39
N SER A 3 -15.12 1.03 -6.14
CA SER A 3 -14.74 1.98 -7.19
C SER A 3 -13.25 1.97 -7.51
N GLN A 4 -12.42 1.62 -6.53
CA GLN A 4 -10.97 1.69 -6.65
C GLN A 4 -10.31 0.61 -5.80
N VAL A 5 -9.17 0.11 -6.29
CA VAL A 5 -8.21 -0.64 -5.49
C VAL A 5 -6.83 -0.03 -5.59
N THR A 6 -6.01 -0.24 -4.57
CA THR A 6 -4.60 0.11 -4.61
C THR A 6 -3.77 -0.97 -3.91
N PHE A 7 -2.57 -1.18 -4.45
CA PHE A 7 -1.57 -2.05 -3.87
C PHE A 7 -0.76 -1.34 -2.78
N SER A 8 0.01 -2.10 -2.04
CA SER A 8 0.92 -1.58 -1.03
C SER A 8 2.38 -1.84 -1.42
N GLN A 9 3.28 -1.07 -0.83
CA GLN A 9 4.72 -1.24 -1.00
C GLN A 9 5.44 -1.09 0.32
N ILE A 10 6.66 -1.62 0.38
CA ILE A 10 7.61 -1.34 1.46
C ILE A 10 8.61 -0.32 0.95
N TYR A 11 8.80 0.73 1.75
CA TYR A 11 9.65 1.88 1.47
C TYR A 11 10.80 1.96 2.45
N ILE A 12 11.93 2.45 1.96
CA ILE A 12 13.10 2.86 2.74
C ILE A 12 13.47 4.29 2.38
N ARG A 13 14.32 4.92 3.18
CA ARG A 13 14.93 6.20 2.80
C ARG A 13 15.82 6.01 1.58
N THR A 14 15.84 6.98 0.68
CA THR A 14 16.69 6.91 -0.52
C THR A 14 18.17 6.96 -0.20
N ASN A 15 18.54 7.68 0.87
CA ASN A 15 19.93 7.79 1.35
C ASN A 15 20.30 6.73 2.40
N GLU A 16 19.61 5.60 2.41
CA GLU A 16 19.93 4.47 3.29
C GLU A 16 21.06 3.63 2.67
N ASP A 17 22.14 3.40 3.42
CA ASP A 17 23.36 2.71 2.97
C ASP A 17 23.49 1.31 3.56
N ARG A 18 22.77 0.98 4.64
CA ARG A 18 22.79 -0.36 5.25
C ARG A 18 22.16 -1.42 4.35
N TYR A 19 21.22 -1.01 3.51
CA TYR A 19 20.48 -1.84 2.54
C TYR A 19 19.89 -0.94 1.45
N THR A 20 19.85 -1.45 0.21
CA THR A 20 19.44 -0.65 -0.95
C THR A 20 18.30 -1.25 -1.77
N ASP A 21 17.97 -2.51 -1.53
CA ASP A 21 16.93 -3.28 -2.20
C ASP A 21 16.29 -4.29 -1.24
N TRP A 22 15.29 -5.04 -1.72
CA TRP A 22 14.57 -6.01 -0.90
C TRP A 22 15.47 -7.10 -0.34
N ASN A 23 16.36 -7.68 -1.13
CA ASN A 23 17.20 -8.80 -0.69
C ASN A 23 18.20 -8.37 0.38
N SER A 24 18.86 -7.23 0.17
CA SER A 24 19.78 -6.67 1.16
C SER A 24 19.06 -6.24 2.43
N PHE A 25 17.82 -5.70 2.32
CA PHE A 25 16.97 -5.38 3.47
C PHE A 25 16.63 -6.63 4.29
N VAL A 26 16.12 -7.71 3.67
CA VAL A 26 15.81 -8.97 4.37
C VAL A 26 17.04 -9.54 5.07
N LYS A 27 18.19 -9.55 4.39
CA LYS A 27 19.46 -10.01 4.96
C LYS A 27 19.85 -9.18 6.18
N TRP A 28 19.75 -7.86 6.06
CA TRP A 28 20.05 -6.94 7.16
C TRP A 28 19.10 -7.14 8.34
N VAL A 29 17.77 -7.22 8.10
CA VAL A 29 16.77 -7.45 9.15
C VAL A 29 17.05 -8.73 9.94
N LYS A 30 17.37 -9.83 9.26
CA LYS A 30 17.71 -11.12 9.91
C LYS A 30 18.94 -11.00 10.81
N ALA A 31 19.90 -10.17 10.46
CA ALA A 31 21.09 -9.93 11.26
C ALA A 31 20.84 -9.06 12.51
N GLN A 32 19.69 -8.38 12.60
CA GLN A 32 19.37 -7.50 13.74
C GLN A 32 18.79 -8.26 14.96
N GLY A 33 18.47 -9.54 14.84
CA GLY A 33 17.93 -10.35 15.95
C GLY A 33 16.64 -9.76 16.53
N GLY A 34 15.70 -9.39 15.68
CA GLY A 34 14.39 -8.83 16.06
C GLY A 34 14.37 -7.35 16.45
N LYS A 35 15.47 -6.62 16.25
CA LYS A 35 15.55 -5.17 16.58
C LYS A 35 15.17 -4.25 15.41
N ALA A 36 15.11 -4.78 14.19
CA ALA A 36 14.68 -4.00 13.03
C ALA A 36 13.22 -3.56 13.19
N THR A 37 12.89 -2.38 12.66
CA THR A 37 11.59 -1.74 12.84
C THR A 37 10.95 -1.33 11.51
N ILE A 38 9.63 -1.46 11.43
CA ILE A 38 8.84 -0.96 10.31
C ILE A 38 7.65 -0.14 10.81
N ALA A 39 7.49 1.06 10.27
CA ALA A 39 6.34 1.89 10.57
C ALA A 39 5.08 1.32 9.90
N ASN A 40 4.03 1.15 10.68
CA ASN A 40 2.75 0.61 10.23
C ASN A 40 1.58 1.30 10.93
N VAL A 41 0.34 0.95 10.56
CA VAL A 41 -0.87 1.45 11.21
C VAL A 41 -1.07 0.80 12.57
N SER A 42 -1.80 1.47 13.48
CA SER A 42 -1.99 1.03 14.86
C SER A 42 -3.00 -0.11 15.04
N LYS A 43 -3.96 -0.26 14.12
CA LYS A 43 -5.06 -1.23 14.29
C LYS A 43 -4.60 -2.66 14.03
N GLU A 44 -4.71 -3.51 15.05
CA GLU A 44 -4.58 -4.96 14.90
C GLU A 44 -5.62 -5.50 13.91
N GLY A 45 -5.22 -6.52 13.12
CA GLY A 45 -6.08 -7.09 12.08
C GLY A 45 -6.31 -6.18 10.86
N SER A 46 -5.68 -5.01 10.78
CA SER A 46 -5.69 -4.21 9.57
C SER A 46 -4.99 -4.93 8.41
N MET A 47 -5.37 -4.60 7.19
CA MET A 47 -4.78 -5.19 5.98
C MET A 47 -3.24 -5.07 6.00
N GLU A 48 -2.73 -3.94 6.42
CA GLU A 48 -1.30 -3.63 6.47
C GLU A 48 -0.55 -4.56 7.44
N ARG A 49 -1.11 -4.76 8.64
CA ARG A 49 -0.49 -5.62 9.66
C ARG A 49 -0.58 -7.10 9.31
N VAL A 50 -1.71 -7.52 8.73
CA VAL A 50 -1.89 -8.91 8.26
C VAL A 50 -0.94 -9.19 7.09
N THR A 51 -0.79 -8.25 6.14
CA THR A 51 0.15 -8.42 5.03
C THR A 51 1.60 -8.53 5.54
N MET A 52 1.98 -7.70 6.53
CA MET A 52 3.31 -7.82 7.14
C MET A 52 3.51 -9.19 7.81
N LYS A 53 2.48 -9.76 8.45
CA LYS A 53 2.54 -11.12 8.99
C LYS A 53 2.82 -12.16 7.89
N PHE A 54 2.14 -12.07 6.74
CA PHE A 54 2.42 -12.96 5.60
C PHE A 54 3.86 -12.82 5.09
N ILE A 55 4.37 -11.59 5.02
CA ILE A 55 5.75 -11.32 4.60
C ILE A 55 6.74 -11.93 5.60
N THR A 56 6.55 -11.71 6.89
CA THR A 56 7.44 -12.26 7.93
C THR A 56 7.43 -13.77 7.96
N ASP A 57 6.25 -14.41 7.82
CA ASP A 57 6.12 -15.87 7.75
C ASP A 57 6.83 -16.44 6.51
N ALA A 58 6.70 -15.80 5.37
CA ALA A 58 7.31 -16.26 4.11
C ALA A 58 8.83 -16.07 4.08
N THR A 59 9.35 -15.02 4.73
CA THR A 59 10.78 -14.68 4.68
C THR A 59 11.57 -15.15 5.89
N GLY A 60 10.91 -15.45 7.00
CA GLY A 60 11.55 -15.74 8.29
C GLY A 60 12.25 -14.50 8.90
N MET A 61 11.84 -13.27 8.50
CA MET A 61 12.32 -12.06 9.16
C MET A 61 11.63 -11.85 10.50
N GLU A 62 12.39 -11.34 11.47
CA GLU A 62 11.86 -10.78 12.71
C GLU A 62 11.95 -9.26 12.65
N ILE A 63 10.82 -8.57 12.52
CA ILE A 63 10.75 -7.12 12.43
C ILE A 63 9.61 -6.58 13.31
N GLN A 64 9.90 -5.55 14.10
CA GLN A 64 8.92 -4.93 14.97
C GLN A 64 8.05 -3.93 14.19
N GLN A 65 6.75 -4.12 14.23
CA GLN A 65 5.80 -3.18 13.61
C GLN A 65 5.47 -2.06 14.59
N ILE A 66 6.06 -0.89 14.37
CA ILE A 66 5.83 0.32 15.19
C ILE A 66 4.54 0.99 14.74
N SER A 67 3.61 1.15 15.67
CA SER A 67 2.25 1.62 15.43
C SER A 67 2.15 3.14 15.38
N PHE A 68 1.46 3.66 14.38
CA PHE A 68 1.14 5.08 14.24
C PHE A 68 -0.33 5.26 13.88
N ASP A 69 -1.05 6.14 14.58
CA ASP A 69 -2.46 6.43 14.31
C ASP A 69 -2.67 7.30 13.06
N LYS A 70 -1.65 8.08 12.69
CA LYS A 70 -1.71 9.02 11.56
C LYS A 70 -0.52 8.84 10.62
N GLY A 71 -0.73 9.20 9.34
CA GLY A 71 0.30 9.10 8.31
C GLY A 71 1.50 10.03 8.55
N ALA A 72 1.27 11.31 8.86
CA ALA A 72 2.35 12.29 8.96
C ALA A 72 3.44 11.92 9.99
N PRO A 73 3.12 11.54 11.25
CA PRO A 73 4.13 11.03 12.19
C PRO A 73 4.84 9.78 11.68
N ARG A 74 4.13 8.87 11.01
CA ARG A 74 4.67 7.63 10.44
C ARG A 74 5.71 7.92 9.36
N TYR A 75 5.42 8.86 8.46
CA TYR A 75 6.35 9.28 7.41
C TYR A 75 7.55 10.05 7.99
N GLY A 76 7.30 10.91 8.98
CA GLY A 76 8.35 11.61 9.73
C GLY A 76 9.32 10.66 10.42
N ALA A 77 8.81 9.56 11.00
CA ALA A 77 9.63 8.55 11.63
C ALA A 77 10.60 7.86 10.66
N LEU A 78 10.15 7.54 9.43
CA LEU A 78 11.06 7.03 8.41
C LEU A 78 12.07 8.09 7.96
N MET A 79 11.63 9.33 7.69
CA MET A 79 12.51 10.44 7.31
C MET A 79 13.60 10.69 8.35
N GLY A 80 13.24 10.68 9.62
CA GLY A 80 14.16 10.93 10.74
C GLY A 80 15.02 9.72 11.14
N GLY A 81 14.86 8.56 10.47
CA GLY A 81 15.60 7.35 10.81
C GLY A 81 15.19 6.69 12.14
N GLN A 82 14.01 7.03 12.67
CA GLN A 82 13.47 6.42 13.88
C GLN A 82 12.90 5.02 13.63
N VAL A 83 12.60 4.70 12.38
CA VAL A 83 12.24 3.38 11.89
C VAL A 83 13.06 3.05 10.64
N ASP A 84 13.23 1.77 10.36
CA ASP A 84 14.08 1.29 9.27
C ASP A 84 13.33 1.21 7.93
N ALA A 85 12.03 0.95 7.98
CA ALA A 85 11.17 0.85 6.80
C ALA A 85 9.75 1.39 7.08
N LEU A 86 8.96 1.52 6.03
CA LEU A 86 7.56 1.95 6.06
C LEU A 86 6.72 1.05 5.17
N PHE A 87 5.57 0.61 5.68
CA PHE A 87 4.52 -0.03 4.88
C PHE A 87 3.46 1.00 4.52
N GLU A 88 3.21 1.23 3.22
CA GLU A 88 2.21 2.22 2.78
C GLU A 88 1.75 1.98 1.33
N GLN A 89 0.66 2.65 0.93
CA GLN A 89 0.22 2.76 -0.45
C GLN A 89 0.98 3.89 -1.17
N PRO A 90 1.33 3.73 -2.45
CA PRO A 90 2.16 4.70 -3.17
C PRO A 90 1.52 6.09 -3.28
N GLY A 91 0.20 6.17 -3.41
CA GLY A 91 -0.52 7.45 -3.49
C GLY A 91 -0.42 8.30 -2.23
N ASP A 92 -0.29 7.67 -1.06
CA ASP A 92 -0.20 8.37 0.22
C ASP A 92 1.20 8.94 0.48
N VAL A 93 2.23 8.33 -0.11
CA VAL A 93 3.63 8.79 -0.03
C VAL A 93 4.14 9.45 -1.30
N LYS A 94 3.26 9.75 -2.27
CA LYS A 94 3.64 10.33 -3.57
C LYS A 94 4.58 11.52 -3.44
N LYS A 95 4.36 12.43 -2.51
CA LYS A 95 5.23 13.58 -2.26
C LYS A 95 6.68 13.18 -1.97
N PHE A 96 6.86 12.08 -1.22
CA PHE A 96 8.20 11.58 -0.87
C PHE A 96 8.86 10.79 -2.01
N LEU A 97 8.06 10.23 -2.90
CA LEU A 97 8.54 9.62 -4.15
C LEU A 97 8.98 10.70 -5.14
N ASP A 98 8.16 11.74 -5.34
CA ASP A 98 8.44 12.84 -6.26
C ASP A 98 9.72 13.60 -5.89
N ASN A 99 9.94 13.84 -4.59
CA ASN A 99 11.16 14.50 -4.09
C ASN A 99 12.32 13.53 -3.81
N LYS A 100 12.16 12.25 -4.17
CA LYS A 100 13.16 11.19 -4.00
C LYS A 100 13.65 11.00 -2.56
N SER A 101 12.82 11.27 -1.56
CA SER A 101 13.15 11.02 -0.15
C SER A 101 12.96 9.55 0.23
N PHE A 102 11.94 8.91 -0.35
CA PHE A 102 11.66 7.49 -0.19
C PHE A 102 11.85 6.75 -1.50
N LYS A 103 12.24 5.49 -1.41
CA LYS A 103 12.19 4.57 -2.54
C LYS A 103 11.50 3.26 -2.15
N PRO A 104 10.63 2.72 -3.01
CA PRO A 104 10.03 1.40 -2.82
C PRO A 104 11.07 0.31 -3.09
N ILE A 105 11.04 -0.75 -2.27
CA ILE A 105 11.93 -1.92 -2.44
C ILE A 105 11.15 -3.22 -2.63
N LEU A 106 9.84 -3.22 -2.36
CA LEU A 106 8.95 -4.37 -2.59
C LEU A 106 7.56 -3.87 -2.94
N THR A 107 6.95 -4.46 -3.97
CA THR A 107 5.54 -4.25 -4.33
C THR A 107 4.70 -5.46 -3.93
N ILE A 108 3.63 -5.23 -3.17
CA ILE A 108 2.66 -6.27 -2.78
C ILE A 108 1.52 -6.24 -3.80
N PHE A 109 1.77 -6.86 -4.94
CA PHE A 109 0.83 -6.98 -6.05
C PHE A 109 1.17 -8.19 -6.91
N ASN A 110 0.27 -8.60 -7.81
CA ASN A 110 0.47 -9.79 -8.65
C ASN A 110 1.52 -9.60 -9.74
N GLU A 111 1.67 -8.37 -10.20
CA GLU A 111 2.60 -7.96 -11.27
C GLU A 111 3.16 -6.57 -10.98
N ARG A 112 4.24 -6.19 -11.64
CA ARG A 112 4.85 -4.86 -11.46
C ARG A 112 3.96 -3.80 -12.09
N PRO A 113 3.50 -2.76 -11.35
CA PRO A 113 2.85 -1.61 -11.96
C PRO A 113 3.83 -0.86 -12.87
N GLY A 114 3.38 -0.36 -14.03
CA GLY A 114 4.28 0.24 -15.03
C GLY A 114 5.16 1.37 -14.49
N VAL A 115 4.60 2.21 -13.60
CA VAL A 115 5.35 3.30 -12.92
C VAL A 115 6.36 2.82 -11.88
N PHE A 116 6.34 1.54 -11.51
CA PHE A 116 7.24 0.88 -10.56
C PHE A 116 7.85 -0.39 -11.19
N ALA A 117 8.13 -0.35 -12.50
CA ALA A 117 8.67 -1.50 -13.23
C ALA A 117 10.00 -2.04 -12.68
N ASP A 118 10.77 -1.19 -12.01
CA ASP A 118 12.05 -1.56 -11.40
C ASP A 118 11.90 -2.16 -9.98
N VAL A 119 10.68 -2.15 -9.42
CA VAL A 119 10.43 -2.64 -8.05
C VAL A 119 9.87 -4.06 -8.09
N PRO A 120 10.55 -5.06 -7.51
CA PRO A 120 10.09 -6.43 -7.58
C PRO A 120 8.78 -6.62 -6.80
N THR A 121 7.97 -7.57 -7.25
CA THR A 121 6.78 -8.01 -6.54
C THR A 121 7.12 -9.06 -5.48
N HIS A 122 6.22 -9.22 -4.50
CA HIS A 122 6.34 -10.27 -3.49
C HIS A 122 6.43 -11.68 -4.11
N LYS A 123 5.73 -11.92 -5.23
CA LYS A 123 5.79 -13.20 -5.96
C LYS A 123 7.18 -13.45 -6.56
N GLU A 124 7.78 -12.44 -7.18
CA GLU A 124 9.15 -12.55 -7.73
C GLU A 124 10.18 -12.79 -6.65
N MET A 125 9.89 -12.37 -5.41
CA MET A 125 10.73 -12.63 -4.24
C MET A 125 10.38 -13.96 -3.53
N GLY A 126 9.62 -14.84 -4.18
CA GLY A 126 9.31 -16.19 -3.69
C GLY A 126 8.18 -16.27 -2.64
N MET A 127 7.43 -15.19 -2.43
CA MET A 127 6.31 -15.18 -1.49
C MET A 127 5.00 -15.49 -2.22
N SER A 128 4.29 -16.56 -1.81
CA SER A 128 3.15 -17.13 -2.54
C SER A 128 1.77 -16.74 -1.99
N PHE A 129 1.67 -15.79 -1.07
CA PHE A 129 0.38 -15.34 -0.56
C PHE A 129 -0.39 -14.47 -1.57
N THR A 130 -1.71 -14.44 -1.47
CA THR A 130 -2.56 -13.53 -2.24
C THR A 130 -2.45 -12.12 -1.66
N PRO A 131 -2.11 -11.08 -2.47
CA PRO A 131 -1.97 -9.73 -1.96
C PRO A 131 -3.32 -9.19 -1.48
N LEU A 132 -3.34 -8.63 -0.28
CA LEU A 132 -4.48 -7.88 0.21
C LEU A 132 -4.42 -6.47 -0.36
N LEU A 133 -5.46 -6.07 -1.10
CA LEU A 133 -5.55 -4.75 -1.71
C LEU A 133 -6.45 -3.84 -0.87
N ARG A 134 -6.06 -2.60 -0.73
CA ARG A 134 -6.96 -1.60 -0.18
C ARG A 134 -8.00 -1.24 -1.25
N PHE A 135 -9.26 -1.38 -0.91
CA PHE A 135 -10.34 -0.95 -1.78
C PHE A 135 -11.04 0.29 -1.22
N ARG A 136 -11.66 1.07 -2.11
CA ARG A 136 -12.58 2.14 -1.80
C ARG A 136 -13.90 1.88 -2.50
N GLY A 137 -14.99 2.18 -1.82
CA GLY A 137 -16.31 1.91 -2.35
C GLY A 137 -17.38 2.77 -1.69
N PHE A 138 -18.54 2.77 -2.29
CA PHE A 138 -19.72 3.46 -1.78
C PHE A 138 -20.75 2.44 -1.33
N TYR A 139 -21.35 2.69 -0.18
CA TYR A 139 -22.32 1.82 0.46
C TYR A 139 -23.55 2.62 0.79
N VAL A 140 -24.72 2.00 0.66
CA VAL A 140 -25.99 2.55 1.09
C VAL A 140 -26.59 1.66 2.18
N HIS A 141 -27.49 2.24 2.98
CA HIS A 141 -28.23 1.45 3.97
C HIS A 141 -29.06 0.38 3.25
N LYS A 142 -29.19 -0.83 3.84
CA LYS A 142 -29.89 -1.98 3.24
C LYS A 142 -31.37 -1.68 2.91
N ASN A 143 -32.00 -0.74 3.61
CA ASN A 143 -33.38 -0.32 3.41
C ASN A 143 -33.50 0.97 2.56
N ALA A 144 -32.43 1.36 1.86
CA ALA A 144 -32.51 2.51 0.95
C ALA A 144 -33.56 2.25 -0.16
N PRO A 145 -34.42 3.22 -0.52
CA PRO A 145 -35.38 3.05 -1.59
C PRO A 145 -34.69 2.68 -2.91
N ALA A 146 -35.27 1.72 -3.64
CA ALA A 146 -34.64 1.17 -4.85
C ALA A 146 -34.37 2.24 -5.92
N ASP A 147 -35.33 3.18 -6.10
CA ASP A 147 -35.19 4.31 -7.03
C ASP A 147 -33.99 5.19 -6.71
N ARG A 148 -33.69 5.38 -5.41
CA ARG A 148 -32.50 6.13 -4.94
C ARG A 148 -31.19 5.36 -5.18
N VAL A 149 -31.22 4.06 -4.99
CA VAL A 149 -30.06 3.21 -5.27
C VAL A 149 -29.72 3.23 -6.76
N GLU A 150 -30.72 3.10 -7.63
CA GLU A 150 -30.51 3.14 -9.08
C GLU A 150 -30.02 4.54 -9.55
N TRP A 151 -30.59 5.62 -8.98
CA TRP A 151 -30.10 6.97 -9.26
C TRP A 151 -28.62 7.15 -8.85
N LEU A 152 -28.24 6.67 -7.66
CA LEU A 152 -26.84 6.72 -7.19
C LEU A 152 -25.92 5.92 -8.10
N LYS A 153 -26.30 4.71 -8.50
CA LYS A 153 -25.51 3.91 -9.46
C LYS A 153 -25.27 4.71 -10.75
N TRP A 154 -26.32 5.26 -11.32
CA TRP A 154 -26.23 6.09 -12.53
C TRP A 154 -25.31 7.30 -12.33
N ALA A 155 -25.46 8.02 -11.23
CA ALA A 155 -24.64 9.19 -10.92
C ALA A 155 -23.15 8.82 -10.77
N PHE A 156 -22.85 7.71 -10.07
CA PHE A 156 -21.47 7.22 -9.93
C PHE A 156 -20.88 6.74 -11.27
N GLN A 157 -21.66 6.07 -12.11
CA GLN A 157 -21.19 5.67 -13.45
C GLN A 157 -20.79 6.88 -14.29
N ARG A 158 -21.56 7.97 -14.23
CA ARG A 158 -21.19 9.21 -14.91
C ARG A 158 -19.95 9.85 -14.33
N GLY A 159 -19.91 10.01 -13.00
CA GLY A 159 -18.73 10.55 -12.30
C GLY A 159 -17.46 9.76 -12.57
N TYR A 160 -17.61 8.46 -12.80
CA TYR A 160 -16.51 7.57 -13.09
C TYR A 160 -15.80 7.85 -14.43
N CYS A 161 -16.57 8.32 -15.42
CA CYS A 161 -16.07 8.67 -16.74
C CYS A 161 -15.48 10.10 -16.81
N GLU A 162 -15.58 10.88 -15.71
CA GLU A 162 -15.06 12.24 -15.69
C GLU A 162 -13.52 12.25 -15.70
N ASP A 163 -12.94 13.03 -16.59
CA ASP A 163 -11.48 13.17 -16.73
C ASP A 163 -10.78 13.53 -15.41
N SER A 164 -11.43 14.38 -14.61
CA SER A 164 -10.90 14.79 -13.29
C SER A 164 -10.76 13.61 -12.35
N TYR A 165 -11.71 12.67 -12.38
CA TYR A 165 -11.67 11.46 -11.57
C TYR A 165 -10.60 10.49 -12.06
N GLN A 166 -10.47 10.30 -13.37
CA GLN A 166 -9.42 9.44 -13.96
C GLN A 166 -8.02 9.99 -13.60
N LYS A 167 -7.77 11.28 -13.83
CA LYS A 167 -6.52 11.95 -13.46
C LYS A 167 -6.21 11.86 -11.97
N PHE A 168 -7.23 11.97 -11.11
CA PHE A 168 -7.04 11.76 -9.67
C PHE A 168 -6.56 10.34 -9.37
N ASN A 169 -7.18 9.31 -9.94
CA ASN A 169 -6.79 7.92 -9.73
C ASN A 169 -5.35 7.65 -10.22
N GLU A 170 -5.01 8.10 -11.41
CA GLU A 170 -3.66 8.01 -11.96
C GLU A 170 -2.64 8.67 -11.02
N SER A 171 -2.94 9.90 -10.54
CA SER A 171 -2.07 10.64 -9.63
C SER A 171 -1.84 9.94 -8.30
N LYS A 172 -2.72 9.02 -7.91
CA LYS A 172 -2.68 8.24 -6.66
C LYS A 172 -2.29 6.77 -6.88
N PHE A 173 -1.94 6.39 -8.11
CA PHE A 173 -1.61 5.01 -8.47
C PHE A 173 -2.73 4.03 -8.12
N MET A 174 -3.99 4.45 -8.28
CA MET A 174 -5.17 3.65 -8.00
C MET A 174 -5.68 3.01 -9.28
N THR A 175 -6.03 1.73 -9.20
CA THR A 175 -6.74 1.04 -10.26
C THR A 175 -8.23 1.23 -10.09
N VAL A 176 -8.86 1.75 -11.12
CA VAL A 176 -10.31 1.92 -11.21
C VAL A 176 -10.96 0.57 -11.49
N ILE A 177 -12.01 0.21 -10.73
CA ILE A 177 -12.77 -1.03 -10.92
C ILE A 177 -14.19 -0.70 -11.31
N ASP A 178 -14.65 -1.30 -12.39
CA ASP A 178 -16.07 -1.28 -12.79
C ASP A 178 -16.78 -2.45 -12.10
N SER A 179 -17.37 -2.20 -10.92
CA SER A 179 -18.17 -3.18 -10.17
C SER A 179 -19.65 -2.82 -10.13
N TYR A 180 -20.15 -2.15 -11.16
CA TYR A 180 -21.53 -1.68 -11.23
C TYR A 180 -22.53 -2.74 -11.68
N ARG A 181 -22.07 -3.90 -12.09
CA ARG A 181 -22.88 -4.85 -12.85
C ARG A 181 -23.53 -5.96 -12.03
N ASP A 182 -23.41 -5.92 -10.70
CA ASP A 182 -24.01 -6.94 -9.80
C ASP A 182 -24.95 -6.34 -8.77
#